data_dd1511cc81042246fb7c252d379c3ccf
#
_entry.id   dd1511cc81042246fb7c252d379c3ccf
#
_cell.length_a   1.000
_cell.length_b   1.000
_cell.length_c   1.000
_cell.angle_alpha   90.00
_cell.angle_beta   90.00
_cell.angle_gamma   90.00
#
_symmetry.space_group_name_H-M   'P 1'
#
loop_
_entity.id
_entity.type
_entity.pdbx_description
1 polymer ?
#
loop_
_entity_poly.entity_id
_entity_poly.type
_entity_poly.pdbx_seq_one_letter_code
_entity_poly.pdbx_strand_id
1 'polypeptide(L)'
;MWKQNKESIAVQSKEAAARGPEATIDPAAELPPPPAGENLSSAGSIAEAEDGSPAESPVQTEVDRLKAERDQLLDRLARLQAEFENARKRAERERAEYRDYAAGSVVEQFLPVLDNFELALKATGSAHQLRSGVSLIVKQMEEILQKMQVSAIPTVGEPFDPRIHEAMGTVDRDDVPDQHVAEEIRRGYKLRDRLLRPALVRVAHNPKQVSE
;
A
#
# COMPACT_ATOMS: atom_id res chain seq x y z
N MET A 1 -31.09 -8.67 22.58
CA MET A 1 -30.04 -9.67 22.73
C MET A 1 -28.98 -9.65 21.61
N TRP A 2 -29.10 -8.84 20.56
CA TRP A 2 -28.15 -8.80 19.41
C TRP A 2 -27.10 -7.69 19.45
N LYS A 3 -27.23 -6.70 20.33
CA LYS A 3 -26.27 -5.57 20.47
C LYS A 3 -25.09 -5.86 21.41
N GLN A 4 -25.24 -6.75 22.38
CA GLN A 4 -24.16 -7.08 23.33
C GLN A 4 -23.06 -7.97 22.75
N ASN A 5 -23.33 -8.70 21.68
CA ASN A 5 -22.36 -9.63 21.08
C ASN A 5 -21.37 -8.96 20.10
N LYS A 6 -21.64 -7.72 19.65
CA LYS A 6 -20.71 -6.96 18.77
C LYS A 6 -19.63 -6.21 19.53
N GLU A 7 -19.92 -5.78 20.76
CA GLU A 7 -18.92 -5.07 21.57
C GLU A 7 -17.88 -6.00 22.17
N SER A 8 -18.24 -7.25 22.51
CA SER A 8 -17.29 -8.24 23.02
C SER A 8 -16.29 -8.72 21.95
N ILE A 9 -16.69 -8.78 20.68
CA ILE A 9 -15.79 -9.18 19.57
C ILE A 9 -14.84 -8.04 19.20
N ALA A 10 -15.26 -6.78 19.34
CA ALA A 10 -14.42 -5.62 19.04
C ALA A 10 -13.35 -5.36 20.11
N VAL A 11 -13.60 -5.74 21.35
CA VAL A 11 -12.62 -5.60 22.46
C VAL A 11 -11.55 -6.68 22.37
N GLN A 12 -11.92 -7.93 22.01
CA GLN A 12 -10.95 -9.02 21.88
C GLN A 12 -10.02 -8.86 20.67
N SER A 13 -10.48 -8.25 19.58
CA SER A 13 -9.61 -8.02 18.42
C SER A 13 -8.64 -6.84 18.61
N LYS A 14 -8.90 -5.94 19.56
CA LYS A 14 -7.99 -4.82 19.87
C LYS A 14 -6.89 -5.21 20.85
N GLU A 15 -7.13 -6.22 21.67
CA GLU A 15 -6.15 -6.73 22.66
C GLU A 15 -5.16 -7.74 22.05
N ALA A 16 -5.53 -8.42 20.98
CA ALA A 16 -4.66 -9.34 20.25
C ALA A 16 -3.64 -8.64 19.32
N ALA A 17 -3.87 -7.37 18.96
CA ALA A 17 -2.98 -6.59 18.10
C ALA A 17 -1.87 -5.84 18.85
N ALA A 18 -1.84 -5.90 20.20
CA ALA A 18 -0.89 -5.16 21.04
C ALA A 18 0.24 -6.02 21.63
N ARG A 19 0.35 -7.29 21.28
CA ARG A 19 1.45 -8.16 21.70
C ARG A 19 2.16 -8.77 20.50
N GLY A 20 2.99 -7.95 19.84
CA GLY A 20 4.09 -8.45 19.01
C GLY A 20 5.19 -9.01 19.92
N PRO A 21 5.85 -10.13 19.56
CA PRO A 21 6.99 -10.61 20.31
C PRO A 21 8.18 -9.69 20.04
N GLU A 22 8.47 -8.77 20.94
CA GLU A 22 9.79 -8.18 21.09
C GLU A 22 10.72 -9.27 21.67
N ALA A 23 11.33 -10.03 20.77
CA ALA A 23 12.52 -10.81 21.11
C ALA A 23 13.70 -9.84 21.22
N THR A 24 13.88 -9.27 22.38
CA THR A 24 15.12 -8.58 22.77
C THR A 24 16.20 -9.66 22.89
N ILE A 25 17.02 -9.80 21.86
CA ILE A 25 18.24 -10.61 21.93
C ILE A 25 19.25 -9.73 22.65
N ASP A 26 19.50 -10.08 23.91
CA ASP A 26 20.56 -9.51 24.75
C ASP A 26 21.90 -10.07 24.26
N PRO A 27 22.86 -9.26 23.77
CA PRO A 27 24.13 -9.76 23.22
C PRO A 27 25.20 -10.10 24.29
N ALA A 28 24.81 -10.24 25.55
CA ALA A 28 25.74 -10.50 26.66
C ALA A 28 25.35 -11.72 27.53
N ALA A 29 24.87 -12.82 26.93
CA ALA A 29 24.78 -14.08 27.65
C ALA A 29 26.12 -14.79 27.58
N GLU A 30 26.92 -14.51 28.59
CA GLU A 30 28.20 -15.18 28.94
C GLU A 30 27.97 -16.69 29.18
N LEU A 31 28.62 -17.52 28.38
CA LEU A 31 28.62 -18.99 28.54
C LEU A 31 29.32 -19.37 29.84
N PRO A 32 28.79 -20.31 30.62
CA PRO A 32 29.49 -20.82 31.83
C PRO A 32 30.75 -21.56 31.42
N PRO A 33 31.84 -21.45 32.23
CA PRO A 33 33.09 -22.14 31.97
C PRO A 33 32.95 -23.67 32.16
N PRO A 34 33.75 -24.48 31.42
CA PRO A 34 33.73 -25.92 31.56
C PRO A 34 34.30 -26.35 32.93
N PRO A 35 33.83 -27.46 33.51
CA PRO A 35 34.32 -27.95 34.77
C PRO A 35 35.77 -28.44 34.66
N ALA A 36 36.57 -28.07 35.66
CA ALA A 36 37.98 -28.44 35.80
C ALA A 36 38.15 -29.95 35.95
N GLY A 37 39.03 -30.51 35.16
CA GLY A 37 39.36 -31.91 35.19
C GLY A 37 40.11 -32.34 36.44
N GLU A 38 39.67 -33.40 37.04
CA GLU A 38 40.42 -34.11 38.09
C GLU A 38 41.50 -34.95 37.43
N ASN A 39 42.74 -34.67 37.85
CA ASN A 39 43.91 -35.50 37.60
C ASN A 39 43.83 -36.77 38.42
N LEU A 40 43.80 -37.90 37.80
CA LEU A 40 44.23 -39.14 38.39
C LEU A 40 45.37 -39.77 37.59
N SER A 41 46.55 -39.50 38.06
CA SER A 41 47.78 -40.21 37.68
C SER A 41 47.73 -41.62 38.22
N SER A 42 47.90 -42.62 37.36
CA SER A 42 48.41 -43.92 37.75
C SER A 42 49.08 -44.59 36.54
N ALA A 43 50.36 -44.88 36.76
CA ALA A 43 51.27 -45.52 35.82
C ALA A 43 50.89 -46.99 35.55
N GLY A 44 51.13 -47.41 34.33
CA GLY A 44 51.07 -48.82 33.90
C GLY A 44 51.60 -48.97 32.48
N SER A 45 52.94 -49.15 32.41
CA SER A 45 53.66 -49.63 31.21
C SER A 45 53.09 -50.97 30.79
N ILE A 46 52.94 -51.19 29.49
CA ILE A 46 53.51 -52.32 28.69
C ILE A 46 52.97 -52.29 27.22
N ALA A 47 53.95 -52.47 26.34
CA ALA A 47 53.93 -53.20 25.05
C ALA A 47 53.19 -52.61 23.83
N GLU A 48 54.05 -52.32 22.87
CA GLU A 48 53.92 -52.36 21.42
C GLU A 48 52.87 -53.33 20.88
N ALA A 49 52.05 -52.83 19.94
CA ALA A 49 51.77 -53.52 18.66
C ALA A 49 50.82 -52.68 17.78
N GLU A 50 51.28 -52.46 16.56
CA GLU A 50 50.56 -52.47 15.33
C GLU A 50 49.61 -51.31 14.94
N ASP A 51 50.08 -50.58 13.93
CA ASP A 51 49.42 -50.18 12.71
C ASP A 51 47.90 -50.49 12.69
N GLY A 52 47.15 -49.52 13.09
CA GLY A 52 45.70 -49.49 12.96
C GLY A 52 45.27 -48.07 12.67
N SER A 53 45.17 -47.71 11.40
CA SER A 53 44.41 -46.55 10.94
C SER A 53 43.11 -46.49 11.75
N PRO A 54 42.78 -45.40 12.46
CA PRO A 54 41.53 -45.33 13.22
C PRO A 54 40.40 -45.44 12.22
N ALA A 55 39.76 -46.61 12.19
CA ALA A 55 38.46 -46.77 11.53
C ALA A 55 37.53 -45.75 12.13
N GLU A 56 37.28 -44.66 11.39
CA GLU A 56 36.32 -43.62 11.79
C GLU A 56 35.01 -44.31 12.14
N SER A 57 34.56 -44.09 13.37
CA SER A 57 33.31 -44.66 13.85
C SER A 57 32.18 -44.23 12.86
N PRO A 58 31.26 -45.14 12.47
CA PRO A 58 30.14 -44.83 11.58
C PRO A 58 29.34 -43.59 12.03
N VAL A 59 29.33 -43.31 13.32
CA VAL A 59 28.71 -42.13 13.91
C VAL A 59 29.48 -40.85 13.57
N GLN A 60 30.85 -40.92 13.53
CA GLN A 60 31.69 -39.76 13.25
C GLN A 60 31.54 -39.34 11.78
N THR A 61 31.51 -40.28 10.87
CA THR A 61 31.29 -40.02 9.45
C THR A 61 29.91 -39.40 9.15
N GLU A 62 28.87 -39.84 9.85
CA GLU A 62 27.54 -39.28 9.74
C GLU A 62 27.45 -37.83 10.32
N VAL A 63 28.10 -37.58 11.44
CA VAL A 63 28.22 -36.24 12.04
C VAL A 63 28.93 -35.28 11.07
N ASP A 64 30.02 -35.71 10.44
CA ASP A 64 30.79 -34.86 9.53
C ASP A 64 29.98 -34.60 8.23
N ARG A 65 29.25 -35.60 7.75
CA ARG A 65 28.30 -35.43 6.65
C ARG A 65 27.23 -34.40 6.97
N LEU A 66 26.57 -34.51 8.14
CA LEU A 66 25.53 -33.57 8.57
C LEU A 66 26.07 -32.15 8.77
N LYS A 67 27.31 -32.00 9.27
CA LYS A 67 27.98 -30.70 9.34
C LYS A 67 28.20 -30.10 7.95
N ALA A 68 28.71 -30.90 7.01
CA ALA A 68 28.93 -30.44 5.64
C ALA A 68 27.61 -30.02 4.96
N GLU A 69 26.53 -30.78 5.15
CA GLU A 69 25.20 -30.44 4.64
C GLU A 69 24.65 -29.13 5.29
N ARG A 70 24.78 -29.00 6.59
CA ARG A 70 24.45 -27.75 7.31
C ARG A 70 25.18 -26.55 6.72
N ASP A 71 26.51 -26.68 6.53
CA ASP A 71 27.33 -25.58 6.04
C ASP A 71 26.96 -25.21 4.59
N GLN A 72 26.68 -26.20 3.74
CA GLN A 72 26.13 -25.95 2.40
C GLN A 72 24.79 -25.24 2.42
N LEU A 73 23.89 -25.62 3.35
CA LEU A 73 22.58 -24.96 3.49
C LEU A 73 22.73 -23.53 4.00
N LEU A 74 23.66 -23.28 4.93
CA LEU A 74 23.96 -21.93 5.43
C LEU A 74 24.52 -21.04 4.33
N ASP A 75 25.46 -21.52 3.52
CA ASP A 75 25.99 -20.79 2.36
C ASP A 75 24.91 -20.48 1.34
N ARG A 76 24.02 -21.44 1.09
CA ARG A 76 22.89 -21.23 0.19
C ARG A 76 21.90 -20.20 0.73
N LEU A 77 21.60 -20.25 2.02
CA LEU A 77 20.75 -19.24 2.69
C LEU A 77 21.37 -17.84 2.61
N ALA A 78 22.67 -17.71 2.91
CA ALA A 78 23.36 -16.43 2.84
C ALA A 78 23.33 -15.84 1.42
N ARG A 79 23.53 -16.68 0.40
CA ARG A 79 23.44 -16.26 -0.99
C ARG A 79 22.02 -15.82 -1.37
N LEU A 80 21.01 -16.62 -1.03
CA LEU A 80 19.60 -16.28 -1.31
C LEU A 80 19.17 -15.00 -0.58
N GLN A 81 19.64 -14.79 0.65
CA GLN A 81 19.38 -13.58 1.39
C GLN A 81 19.98 -12.34 0.70
N ALA A 82 21.25 -12.45 0.25
CA ALA A 82 21.89 -11.37 -0.50
C ALA A 82 21.18 -11.08 -1.85
N GLU A 83 20.76 -12.12 -2.56
CA GLU A 83 19.98 -11.98 -3.80
C GLU A 83 18.64 -11.32 -3.54
N PHE A 84 17.94 -11.72 -2.48
CA PHE A 84 16.65 -11.12 -2.07
C PHE A 84 16.81 -9.64 -1.73
N GLU A 85 17.81 -9.26 -0.93
CA GLU A 85 18.08 -7.87 -0.59
C GLU A 85 18.39 -7.03 -1.82
N ASN A 86 19.20 -7.56 -2.74
CA ASN A 86 19.52 -6.90 -4.00
C ASN A 86 18.29 -6.73 -4.89
N ALA A 87 17.45 -7.78 -5.00
CA ALA A 87 16.19 -7.72 -5.73
C ALA A 87 15.22 -6.70 -5.12
N ARG A 88 15.11 -6.66 -3.79
CA ARG A 88 14.29 -5.68 -3.08
C ARG A 88 14.74 -4.25 -3.35
N LYS A 89 16.06 -3.96 -3.20
CA LYS A 89 16.61 -2.63 -3.48
C LYS A 89 16.38 -2.21 -4.94
N ARG A 90 16.51 -3.14 -5.88
CA ARG A 90 16.21 -2.88 -7.28
C ARG A 90 14.74 -2.55 -7.50
N ALA A 91 13.82 -3.36 -6.95
CA ALA A 91 12.39 -3.12 -7.07
C ALA A 91 11.95 -1.78 -6.43
N GLU A 92 12.58 -1.36 -5.34
CA GLU A 92 12.33 -0.05 -4.72
C GLU A 92 12.76 1.11 -5.63
N ARG A 93 13.91 1.01 -6.30
CA ARG A 93 14.39 2.00 -7.29
C ARG A 93 13.45 2.05 -8.49
N GLU A 94 13.14 0.92 -9.09
CA GLU A 94 12.22 0.82 -10.24
C GLU A 94 10.85 1.43 -9.92
N ARG A 95 10.33 1.20 -8.69
CA ARG A 95 9.06 1.81 -8.25
C ARG A 95 9.16 3.33 -8.10
N ALA A 96 10.30 3.85 -7.65
CA ALA A 96 10.53 5.29 -7.56
C ALA A 96 10.59 5.91 -8.95
N GLU A 97 11.40 5.36 -9.83
CA GLU A 97 11.53 5.80 -11.24
C GLU A 97 10.20 5.76 -11.98
N TYR A 98 9.41 4.69 -11.76
CA TYR A 98 8.08 4.56 -12.37
C TYR A 98 7.10 5.62 -11.87
N ARG A 99 7.16 5.98 -10.57
CA ARG A 99 6.33 7.08 -10.03
C ARG A 99 6.70 8.43 -10.62
N ASP A 100 8.00 8.69 -10.73
CA ASP A 100 8.49 9.95 -11.28
C ASP A 100 8.15 10.06 -12.78
N TYR A 101 8.33 8.98 -13.53
CA TYR A 101 7.92 8.91 -14.93
C TYR A 101 6.40 9.11 -15.11
N ALA A 102 5.59 8.42 -14.29
CA ALA A 102 4.14 8.56 -14.35
C ALA A 102 3.68 9.97 -14.00
N ALA A 103 4.28 10.60 -12.97
CA ALA A 103 4.00 11.98 -12.62
C ALA A 103 4.40 12.95 -13.75
N GLY A 104 5.59 12.76 -14.33
CA GLY A 104 6.07 13.55 -15.46
C GLY A 104 5.14 13.46 -16.67
N SER A 105 4.71 12.24 -17.02
CA SER A 105 3.78 12.02 -18.13
C SER A 105 2.41 12.70 -17.92
N VAL A 106 1.93 12.75 -16.69
CA VAL A 106 0.70 13.50 -16.35
C VAL A 106 0.93 14.99 -16.52
N VAL A 107 1.99 15.54 -15.94
CA VAL A 107 2.32 16.97 -16.02
C VAL A 107 2.46 17.42 -17.48
N GLU A 108 3.17 16.65 -18.30
CA GLU A 108 3.37 16.95 -19.73
C GLU A 108 2.06 17.16 -20.49
N GLN A 109 1.02 16.37 -20.16
CA GLN A 109 -0.29 16.54 -20.80
C GLN A 109 -1.01 17.83 -20.38
N PHE A 110 -0.69 18.40 -19.21
CA PHE A 110 -1.28 19.63 -18.72
C PHE A 110 -0.53 20.90 -19.14
N LEU A 111 0.74 20.81 -19.58
CA LEU A 111 1.50 21.97 -20.03
C LEU A 111 0.80 22.79 -21.13
N PRO A 112 0.19 22.17 -22.16
CA PRO A 112 -0.53 22.95 -23.18
C PRO A 112 -1.74 23.72 -22.64
N VAL A 113 -2.34 23.25 -21.54
CA VAL A 113 -3.45 23.99 -20.89
C VAL A 113 -2.90 25.24 -20.22
N LEU A 114 -1.75 25.13 -19.56
CA LEU A 114 -1.06 26.28 -18.96
C LEU A 114 -0.67 27.31 -20.01
N ASP A 115 -0.09 26.87 -21.15
CA ASP A 115 0.28 27.74 -22.25
C ASP A 115 -0.93 28.52 -22.79
N ASN A 116 -2.09 27.87 -22.93
CA ASN A 116 -3.31 28.49 -23.37
C ASN A 116 -3.87 29.49 -22.35
N PHE A 117 -3.72 29.24 -21.05
CA PHE A 117 -4.06 30.22 -20.02
C PHE A 117 -3.15 31.46 -20.14
N GLU A 118 -1.85 31.29 -20.34
CA GLU A 118 -0.94 32.42 -20.55
C GLU A 118 -1.30 33.22 -21.78
N LEU A 119 -1.69 32.55 -22.89
CA LEU A 119 -2.14 33.21 -24.09
C LEU A 119 -3.43 34.01 -23.84
N ALA A 120 -4.40 33.43 -23.12
CA ALA A 120 -5.64 34.11 -22.76
C ALA A 120 -5.42 35.34 -21.87
N LEU A 121 -4.45 35.28 -20.95
CA LEU A 121 -4.09 36.42 -20.10
C LEU A 121 -3.40 37.57 -20.86
N LYS A 122 -2.69 37.28 -21.94
CA LYS A 122 -2.04 38.26 -22.82
C LYS A 122 -3.01 38.87 -23.84
N ALA A 123 -4.17 38.23 -24.04
CA ALA A 123 -5.13 38.69 -25.05
C ALA A 123 -5.84 40.00 -24.60
N THR A 124 -5.75 41.03 -25.43
CA THR A 124 -6.50 42.28 -25.27
C THR A 124 -7.82 42.17 -26.01
N GLY A 125 -8.87 41.69 -25.36
CA GLY A 125 -10.15 41.45 -25.99
C GLY A 125 -11.34 41.86 -25.12
N SER A 126 -12.53 41.75 -25.66
CA SER A 126 -13.75 41.95 -24.89
C SER A 126 -13.95 40.86 -23.83
N ALA A 127 -14.73 41.14 -22.77
CA ALA A 127 -15.07 40.15 -21.76
C ALA A 127 -15.76 38.89 -22.35
N HIS A 128 -16.47 39.04 -23.45
CA HIS A 128 -17.07 37.91 -24.15
C HIS A 128 -16.02 37.00 -24.80
N GLN A 129 -15.02 37.58 -25.47
CA GLN A 129 -13.90 36.86 -26.09
C GLN A 129 -13.07 36.13 -25.03
N LEU A 130 -12.79 36.76 -23.90
CA LEU A 130 -12.10 36.13 -22.78
C LEU A 130 -12.87 34.93 -22.21
N ARG A 131 -14.19 35.08 -22.01
CA ARG A 131 -15.06 33.97 -21.56
C ARG A 131 -15.06 32.81 -22.53
N SER A 132 -15.13 33.09 -23.83
CA SER A 132 -15.06 32.06 -24.89
C SER A 132 -13.72 31.35 -24.87
N GLY A 133 -12.61 32.09 -24.76
CA GLY A 133 -11.26 31.50 -24.64
C GLY A 133 -11.12 30.59 -23.43
N VAL A 134 -11.55 31.04 -22.26
CA VAL A 134 -11.51 30.23 -21.02
C VAL A 134 -12.40 28.98 -21.20
N SER A 135 -13.57 29.09 -21.84
CA SER A 135 -14.43 27.92 -22.11
C SER A 135 -13.72 26.86 -22.96
N LEU A 136 -12.92 27.28 -23.95
CA LEU A 136 -12.11 26.34 -24.75
C LEU A 136 -11.02 25.66 -23.93
N ILE A 137 -10.36 26.39 -23.01
CA ILE A 137 -9.35 25.83 -22.14
C ILE A 137 -9.96 24.79 -21.19
N VAL A 138 -11.15 25.07 -20.64
CA VAL A 138 -11.88 24.08 -19.80
C VAL A 138 -12.18 22.81 -20.60
N LYS A 139 -12.64 22.91 -21.84
CA LYS A 139 -12.89 21.76 -22.72
C LYS A 139 -11.61 20.94 -22.96
N GLN A 140 -10.51 21.63 -23.26
CA GLN A 140 -9.21 20.97 -23.44
C GLN A 140 -8.79 20.21 -22.18
N MET A 141 -9.01 20.79 -21.01
CA MET A 141 -8.73 20.12 -19.73
C MET A 141 -9.61 18.87 -19.55
N GLU A 142 -10.89 18.96 -19.87
CA GLU A 142 -11.82 17.82 -19.83
C GLU A 142 -11.39 16.70 -20.80
N GLU A 143 -10.92 17.03 -21.99
CA GLU A 143 -10.39 16.08 -22.97
C GLU A 143 -9.13 15.36 -22.45
N ILE A 144 -8.22 16.08 -21.79
CA ILE A 144 -7.03 15.49 -21.17
C ILE A 144 -7.44 14.52 -20.09
N LEU A 145 -8.36 14.91 -19.21
CA LEU A 145 -8.88 14.04 -18.16
C LEU A 145 -9.51 12.77 -18.75
N GLN A 146 -10.29 12.87 -19.84
CA GLN A 146 -10.86 11.72 -20.52
C GLN A 146 -9.80 10.78 -21.10
N LYS A 147 -8.75 11.32 -21.75
CA LYS A 147 -7.60 10.53 -22.25
C LYS A 147 -6.91 9.76 -21.14
N MET A 148 -6.83 10.34 -19.93
CA MET A 148 -6.33 9.70 -18.73
C MET A 148 -7.33 8.75 -18.08
N GLN A 149 -8.51 8.54 -18.69
CA GLN A 149 -9.60 7.72 -18.15
C GLN A 149 -10.17 8.25 -16.83
N VAL A 150 -10.08 9.55 -16.62
CA VAL A 150 -10.78 10.26 -15.57
C VAL A 150 -12.13 10.72 -16.11
N SER A 151 -13.21 10.30 -15.47
CA SER A 151 -14.59 10.68 -15.83
C SER A 151 -15.27 11.44 -14.69
N ALA A 152 -16.11 12.41 -15.06
CA ALA A 152 -16.97 13.06 -14.10
C ALA A 152 -18.06 12.07 -13.63
N ILE A 153 -18.48 12.20 -12.39
CA ILE A 153 -19.57 11.43 -11.81
C ILE A 153 -20.87 12.09 -12.25
N PRO A 154 -21.84 11.35 -12.82
CA PRO A 154 -23.16 11.89 -13.09
C PRO A 154 -23.85 12.25 -11.77
N THR A 155 -24.50 13.39 -11.72
CA THR A 155 -25.03 13.93 -10.46
C THR A 155 -26.48 14.37 -10.60
N VAL A 156 -26.77 15.44 -11.31
CA VAL A 156 -28.11 16.04 -11.34
C VAL A 156 -29.14 15.08 -11.92
N GLY A 157 -30.21 14.82 -11.17
CA GLY A 157 -31.29 13.89 -11.52
C GLY A 157 -31.02 12.43 -11.17
N GLU A 158 -29.81 12.07 -10.74
CA GLU A 158 -29.47 10.71 -10.30
C GLU A 158 -29.86 10.49 -8.82
N PRO A 159 -30.14 9.25 -8.40
CA PRO A 159 -30.36 8.94 -7.00
C PRO A 159 -29.10 9.23 -6.18
N PHE A 160 -29.28 9.72 -4.96
CA PHE A 160 -28.16 9.98 -4.06
C PHE A 160 -27.49 8.68 -3.63
N ASP A 161 -26.19 8.51 -3.94
CA ASP A 161 -25.37 7.39 -3.49
C ASP A 161 -24.22 7.91 -2.58
N PRO A 162 -24.23 7.60 -1.27
CA PRO A 162 -23.19 8.04 -0.34
C PRO A 162 -21.77 7.60 -0.68
N ARG A 163 -21.60 6.59 -1.57
CA ARG A 163 -20.27 6.10 -1.98
C ARG A 163 -19.58 7.03 -2.97
N ILE A 164 -20.33 7.81 -3.74
CA ILE A 164 -19.82 8.69 -4.80
C ILE A 164 -20.27 10.14 -4.68
N HIS A 165 -21.29 10.41 -3.82
CA HIS A 165 -21.84 11.73 -3.57
C HIS A 165 -21.65 12.13 -2.11
N GLU A 166 -21.34 13.40 -1.89
CA GLU A 166 -21.27 14.04 -0.57
C GLU A 166 -22.41 15.09 -0.48
N ALA A 167 -23.37 14.85 0.39
CA ALA A 167 -24.50 15.78 0.55
C ALA A 167 -24.09 16.96 1.44
N MET A 168 -24.24 18.18 0.91
CA MET A 168 -24.03 19.43 1.68
C MET A 168 -25.32 19.90 2.39
N GLY A 169 -26.46 19.38 1.98
CA GLY A 169 -27.76 19.71 2.54
C GLY A 169 -28.89 19.28 1.63
N THR A 170 -30.10 19.56 2.04
CA THR A 170 -31.32 19.32 1.28
C THR A 170 -31.88 20.63 0.72
N VAL A 171 -32.66 20.53 -0.34
CA VAL A 171 -33.38 21.64 -0.98
C VAL A 171 -34.78 21.15 -1.34
N ASP A 172 -35.80 21.96 -1.00
CA ASP A 172 -37.17 21.63 -1.36
C ASP A 172 -37.37 21.84 -2.89
N ARG A 173 -37.67 20.76 -3.57
CA ARG A 173 -37.85 20.73 -5.04
C ARG A 173 -39.01 19.77 -5.37
N ASP A 174 -39.98 20.30 -6.10
CA ASP A 174 -41.14 19.54 -6.56
C ASP A 174 -40.91 18.85 -7.91
N ASP A 175 -39.90 19.29 -8.66
CA ASP A 175 -39.56 18.83 -10.01
C ASP A 175 -38.54 17.69 -10.05
N VAL A 176 -37.99 17.33 -8.91
CA VAL A 176 -37.02 16.24 -8.77
C VAL A 176 -37.56 15.21 -7.78
N PRO A 177 -37.41 13.90 -8.03
CA PRO A 177 -37.82 12.87 -7.07
C PRO A 177 -37.13 13.03 -5.72
N ASP A 178 -37.80 12.61 -4.64
CA ASP A 178 -37.22 12.64 -3.31
C ASP A 178 -35.93 11.84 -3.25
N GLN A 179 -34.95 12.29 -2.48
CA GLN A 179 -33.62 11.67 -2.34
C GLN A 179 -32.78 11.58 -3.64
N HIS A 180 -33.14 12.34 -4.66
CA HIS A 180 -32.30 12.52 -5.86
C HIS A 180 -31.44 13.79 -5.75
N VAL A 181 -30.38 13.83 -6.52
CA VAL A 181 -29.50 15.00 -6.59
C VAL A 181 -30.21 16.14 -7.32
N ALA A 182 -30.52 17.20 -6.59
CA ALA A 182 -31.15 18.39 -7.15
C ALA A 182 -30.17 19.35 -7.80
N GLU A 183 -28.98 19.50 -7.22
CA GLU A 183 -27.97 20.46 -7.65
C GLU A 183 -26.55 19.92 -7.41
N GLU A 184 -25.67 20.15 -8.38
CA GLU A 184 -24.24 19.89 -8.25
C GLU A 184 -23.52 21.17 -7.83
N ILE A 185 -22.88 21.16 -6.64
CA ILE A 185 -22.08 22.28 -6.16
C ILE A 185 -20.65 22.15 -6.66
N ARG A 186 -20.10 20.94 -6.66
CA ARG A 186 -18.74 20.63 -7.10
C ARG A 186 -18.70 19.27 -7.77
N ARG A 187 -18.16 19.20 -8.98
CA ARG A 187 -18.02 17.95 -9.74
C ARG A 187 -17.18 16.92 -8.98
N GLY A 188 -17.67 15.69 -8.93
CA GLY A 188 -16.93 14.52 -8.54
C GLY A 188 -16.20 13.90 -9.72
N TYR A 189 -15.10 13.18 -9.45
CA TYR A 189 -14.32 12.51 -10.50
C TYR A 189 -13.89 11.12 -10.04
N LYS A 190 -13.85 10.18 -10.99
CA LYS A 190 -13.30 8.84 -10.81
C LYS A 190 -12.26 8.54 -11.89
N LEU A 191 -11.21 7.81 -11.52
CA LEU A 191 -10.22 7.26 -12.44
C LEU A 191 -10.54 5.78 -12.63
N ARG A 192 -11.08 5.42 -13.79
CA ARG A 192 -11.66 4.07 -14.01
C ARG A 192 -12.69 3.76 -12.92
N ASP A 193 -12.41 2.76 -12.08
CA ASP A 193 -13.25 2.34 -10.96
C ASP A 193 -12.88 2.97 -9.61
N ARG A 194 -11.78 3.72 -9.57
CA ARG A 194 -11.29 4.35 -8.33
C ARG A 194 -11.85 5.75 -8.19
N LEU A 195 -12.60 5.99 -7.11
CA LEU A 195 -13.03 7.33 -6.74
C LEU A 195 -11.82 8.22 -6.41
N LEU A 196 -11.72 9.38 -7.07
CA LEU A 196 -10.71 10.41 -6.78
C LEU A 196 -11.24 11.42 -5.77
N ARG A 197 -12.48 11.88 -5.99
CA ARG A 197 -13.21 12.72 -5.04
C ARG A 197 -14.71 12.58 -5.28
N PRO A 198 -15.55 12.58 -4.24
CA PRO A 198 -17.00 12.58 -4.39
C PRO A 198 -17.50 13.89 -5.02
N ALA A 199 -18.66 13.82 -5.65
CA ALA A 199 -19.38 15.01 -6.08
C ALA A 199 -20.08 15.64 -4.86
N LEU A 200 -19.90 16.95 -4.66
CA LEU A 200 -20.59 17.70 -3.63
C LEU A 200 -21.93 18.17 -4.18
N VAL A 201 -23.01 17.72 -3.55
CA VAL A 201 -24.37 17.87 -4.08
C VAL A 201 -25.36 18.37 -3.02
N ARG A 202 -26.48 18.92 -3.49
CA ARG A 202 -27.69 19.08 -2.67
C ARG A 202 -28.71 18.04 -3.09
N VAL A 203 -29.34 17.42 -2.10
CA VAL A 203 -30.35 16.38 -2.30
C VAL A 203 -31.73 16.99 -2.28
N ALA A 204 -32.58 16.59 -3.21
CA ALA A 204 -33.98 17.03 -3.24
C ALA A 204 -34.75 16.44 -2.05
N HIS A 205 -35.51 17.31 -1.40
CA HIS A 205 -36.58 16.91 -0.53
C HIS A 205 -37.90 17.24 -1.24
N ASN A 206 -38.68 16.20 -1.59
CA ASN A 206 -39.96 16.39 -2.28
C ASN A 206 -41.14 16.02 -1.34
N PRO A 207 -41.74 17.00 -0.68
CA PRO A 207 -42.81 16.75 0.28
C PRO A 207 -44.08 16.12 -0.33
N LYS A 208 -44.25 16.19 -1.66
CA LYS A 208 -45.39 15.60 -2.35
C LYS A 208 -45.26 14.08 -2.57
N GLN A 209 -44.03 13.54 -2.60
CA GLN A 209 -43.79 12.10 -2.75
C GLN A 209 -43.69 11.35 -1.40
N VAL A 210 -43.52 12.06 -0.29
CA VAL A 210 -43.46 11.44 1.04
C VAL A 210 -44.86 11.15 1.61
N SER A 211 -45.94 11.56 0.91
CA SER A 211 -47.32 11.48 1.37
C SER A 211 -48.14 10.31 0.78
N GLU A 212 -47.50 9.40 0.00
CA GLU A 212 -48.05 8.12 -0.44
C GLU A 212 -47.31 6.96 0.28
#